data_6e9bd4c29d401ea8b56c518e72e4e4da
#
_entry.id   6e9bd4c29d401ea8b56c518e72e4e4da
#
_cell.length_a   1.000
_cell.length_b   1.000
_cell.length_c   1.000
_cell.angle_alpha   90.00
_cell.angle_beta   90.00
_cell.angle_gamma   90.00
#
_symmetry.space_group_name_H-M   'P 1'
#
loop_
_entity.id
_entity.type
_entity.pdbx_description
1 polymer ?
#
loop_
_entity_poly.entity_id
_entity_poly.type
_entity_poly.pdbx_seq_one_letter_code
_entity_poly.pdbx_strand_id
1 'polypeptide(L)'
;FSFIALADVQAGNEINFTKSGAVQRTAMQVCPDAKFLMNAGDFVNDCNDQEWDWFYEKSCDTLMHITMAPTAGNHEGNLRWGWFDNMFNLDKSAGWNHITGVYYSFDYSNAHIAVLNTNDMYPISEEQINWLQNDMNSSDAQWKIILMHRACYSAGKNINKPDTVIMRKRLLPIIDSLDIDVVINGHDHMYLRTYQVKDDKIQPTEYITENYKG
;
A
#
# COMPACT_ATOMS: atom_id res chain seq x y z
N PHE A 1 -18.13 2.47 -5.57
CA PHE A 1 -17.37 3.58 -4.98
C PHE A 1 -16.02 3.75 -5.69
N SER A 2 -15.38 4.90 -5.51
CA SER A 2 -14.03 5.20 -6.00
C SER A 2 -13.10 5.56 -4.84
N PHE A 3 -11.81 5.37 -5.03
CA PHE A 3 -10.76 5.78 -4.11
C PHE A 3 -9.54 6.29 -4.89
N ILE A 4 -8.68 7.03 -4.20
CA ILE A 4 -7.40 7.50 -4.74
C ILE A 4 -6.30 6.60 -4.20
N ALA A 5 -5.35 6.19 -5.06
CA ALA A 5 -4.15 5.47 -4.64
C ALA A 5 -2.90 6.27 -5.01
N LEU A 6 -2.04 6.49 -4.03
CA LEU A 6 -0.76 7.18 -4.16
C LEU A 6 0.33 6.37 -3.47
N ALA A 7 1.59 6.65 -3.81
CA ALA A 7 2.75 6.06 -3.16
C ALA A 7 3.98 6.97 -3.36
N ASP A 8 5.01 6.73 -2.57
CA ASP A 8 6.35 7.29 -2.78
C ASP A 8 6.34 8.82 -2.93
N VAL A 9 5.57 9.47 -2.05
CA VAL A 9 5.44 10.94 -2.02
C VAL A 9 6.61 11.61 -1.29
N GLN A 10 7.58 10.81 -0.80
CA GLN A 10 8.71 11.27 -0.02
C GLN A 10 9.55 12.31 -0.75
N ALA A 11 10.11 13.20 0.04
CA ALA A 11 11.01 14.24 -0.44
C ALA A 11 12.03 14.64 0.66
N GLY A 12 13.20 15.09 0.25
CA GLY A 12 14.23 15.60 1.15
C GLY A 12 14.23 17.13 1.27
N ASN A 13 13.20 17.83 0.77
CA ASN A 13 13.09 19.28 0.86
C ASN A 13 11.65 19.77 0.65
N GLU A 14 11.36 20.96 1.16
CA GLU A 14 10.05 21.60 1.15
C GLU A 14 9.45 21.77 -0.25
N ILE A 15 10.28 22.13 -1.24
CA ILE A 15 9.82 22.37 -2.62
C ILE A 15 9.19 21.10 -3.20
N ASN A 16 9.79 19.95 -2.96
CA ASN A 16 9.27 18.68 -3.46
C ASN A 16 8.02 18.24 -2.69
N PHE A 17 7.93 18.50 -1.37
CA PHE A 17 6.68 18.29 -0.63
C PHE A 17 5.55 19.20 -1.15
N THR A 18 5.86 20.43 -1.57
CA THR A 18 4.88 21.30 -2.24
C THR A 18 4.35 20.69 -3.55
N LYS A 19 5.21 20.05 -4.34
CA LYS A 19 4.80 19.31 -5.55
C LYS A 19 3.94 18.08 -5.20
N SER A 20 4.31 17.34 -4.17
CA SER A 20 3.54 16.21 -3.67
C SER A 20 2.13 16.64 -3.25
N GLY A 21 2.00 17.71 -2.47
CA GLY A 21 0.70 18.30 -2.11
C GLY A 21 -0.12 18.74 -3.33
N ALA A 22 0.53 19.29 -4.37
CA ALA A 22 -0.15 19.64 -5.62
C ALA A 22 -0.69 18.40 -6.36
N VAL A 23 0.06 17.31 -6.39
CA VAL A 23 -0.39 16.01 -6.96
C VAL A 23 -1.61 15.49 -6.20
N GLN A 24 -1.60 15.54 -4.87
CA GLN A 24 -2.73 15.11 -4.05
C GLN A 24 -3.99 15.94 -4.33
N ARG A 25 -3.89 17.27 -4.38
CA ARG A 25 -5.01 18.15 -4.76
C ARG A 25 -5.53 17.85 -6.16
N THR A 26 -4.63 17.63 -7.12
CA THR A 26 -5.04 17.26 -8.48
C THR A 26 -5.78 15.93 -8.50
N ALA A 27 -5.32 14.94 -7.76
CA ALA A 27 -6.02 13.67 -7.64
C ALA A 27 -7.44 13.82 -7.08
N MET A 28 -7.64 14.68 -6.08
CA MET A 28 -8.97 15.03 -5.55
C MET A 28 -9.86 15.72 -6.60
N GLN A 29 -9.29 16.57 -7.46
CA GLN A 29 -10.03 17.21 -8.55
C GLN A 29 -10.44 16.22 -9.64
N VAL A 30 -9.57 15.27 -9.96
CA VAL A 30 -9.83 14.22 -10.97
C VAL A 30 -10.84 13.19 -10.46
N CYS A 31 -10.83 12.90 -9.18
CA CYS A 31 -11.71 11.93 -8.54
C CYS A 31 -12.44 12.55 -7.34
N PRO A 32 -13.37 13.52 -7.58
CA PRO A 32 -14.05 14.25 -6.51
C PRO A 32 -14.97 13.37 -5.65
N ASP A 33 -15.40 12.22 -6.18
CA ASP A 33 -16.25 11.24 -5.47
C ASP A 33 -15.46 10.21 -4.67
N ALA A 34 -14.13 10.29 -4.64
CA ALA A 34 -13.31 9.37 -3.86
C ALA A 34 -13.71 9.36 -2.39
N LYS A 35 -13.83 8.15 -1.83
CA LYS A 35 -14.29 7.95 -0.45
C LYS A 35 -13.15 7.91 0.55
N PHE A 36 -11.98 7.47 0.10
CA PHE A 36 -10.75 7.46 0.88
C PHE A 36 -9.53 7.50 -0.05
N LEU A 37 -8.37 7.76 0.54
CA LEU A 37 -7.07 7.75 -0.11
C LEU A 37 -6.25 6.60 0.48
N MET A 38 -5.70 5.73 -0.37
CA MET A 38 -4.69 4.75 0.01
C MET A 38 -3.30 5.33 -0.27
N ASN A 39 -2.39 5.23 0.68
CA ASN A 39 -1.00 5.60 0.46
C ASN A 39 -0.09 4.40 0.71
N ALA A 40 0.58 3.94 -0.33
CA ALA A 40 1.40 2.74 -0.31
C ALA A 40 2.83 2.97 0.22
N GLY A 41 3.01 3.91 1.15
CA GLY A 41 4.25 4.12 1.90
C GLY A 41 5.22 5.11 1.27
N ASP A 42 6.35 5.28 1.94
CA ASP A 42 7.39 6.25 1.65
C ASP A 42 6.84 7.69 1.62
N PHE A 43 6.37 8.15 2.79
CA PHE A 43 5.84 9.50 3.01
C PHE A 43 6.94 10.54 3.10
N VAL A 44 8.05 10.16 3.71
CA VAL A 44 9.21 10.99 4.03
C VAL A 44 10.50 10.31 3.55
N ASN A 45 11.58 11.06 3.40
CA ASN A 45 12.85 10.50 2.91
C ASN A 45 13.74 10.00 4.05
N ASP A 46 13.96 10.83 5.07
CA ASP A 46 14.86 10.53 6.18
C ASP A 46 14.12 10.32 7.51
N CYS A 47 12.81 10.35 7.49
CA CYS A 47 11.93 10.11 8.63
C CYS A 47 12.25 11.01 9.83
N ASN A 48 12.49 12.31 9.60
CA ASN A 48 12.75 13.32 10.63
C ASN A 48 11.54 14.26 10.80
N ASP A 49 11.50 14.99 11.93
CA ASP A 49 10.41 15.90 12.27
C ASP A 49 10.11 16.90 11.15
N GLN A 50 11.14 17.49 10.57
CA GLN A 50 10.99 18.53 9.57
C GLN A 50 10.32 18.02 8.29
N GLU A 51 10.62 16.79 7.88
CA GLU A 51 9.98 16.19 6.70
C GLU A 51 8.52 15.85 6.97
N TRP A 52 8.19 15.37 8.17
CA TRP A 52 6.81 15.15 8.59
C TRP A 52 6.03 16.46 8.68
N ASP A 53 6.64 17.54 9.20
CA ASP A 53 6.02 18.87 9.22
C ASP A 53 5.68 19.32 7.80
N TRP A 54 6.62 19.22 6.87
CA TRP A 54 6.37 19.57 5.46
C TRP A 54 5.32 18.67 4.81
N PHE A 55 5.34 17.36 5.09
CA PHE A 55 4.33 16.46 4.58
C PHE A 55 2.93 16.90 5.02
N TYR A 56 2.72 17.10 6.31
CA TYR A 56 1.42 17.50 6.83
C TYR A 56 1.01 18.92 6.37
N GLU A 57 1.92 19.87 6.39
CA GLU A 57 1.65 21.24 5.94
C GLU A 57 1.18 21.26 4.47
N LYS A 58 1.90 20.58 3.58
CA LYS A 58 1.62 20.61 2.15
C LYS A 58 0.47 19.69 1.72
N SER A 59 0.14 18.70 2.54
CA SER A 59 -0.97 17.75 2.31
C SER A 59 -2.27 18.16 3.02
N CYS A 60 -2.26 19.18 3.87
CA CYS A 60 -3.37 19.49 4.77
C CYS A 60 -4.69 19.72 4.01
N ASP A 61 -4.67 20.43 2.88
CA ASP A 61 -5.86 20.67 2.06
C ASP A 61 -6.54 19.34 1.61
N THR A 62 -5.77 18.29 1.38
CA THR A 62 -6.30 16.97 1.04
C THR A 62 -6.74 16.23 2.28
N LEU A 63 -5.87 16.14 3.29
CA LEU A 63 -6.11 15.32 4.48
C LEU A 63 -7.25 15.81 5.37
N MET A 64 -7.62 17.09 5.27
CA MET A 64 -8.80 17.64 5.96
C MET A 64 -10.13 17.22 5.29
N HIS A 65 -10.11 16.70 4.07
CA HIS A 65 -11.31 16.39 3.30
C HIS A 65 -11.51 14.90 2.99
N ILE A 66 -10.45 14.10 3.15
CA ILE A 66 -10.51 12.66 2.84
C ILE A 66 -9.72 11.85 3.87
N THR A 67 -10.29 10.74 4.31
CA THR A 67 -9.59 9.79 5.19
C THR A 67 -8.51 9.05 4.41
N MET A 68 -7.35 8.86 5.03
CA MET A 68 -6.24 8.12 4.44
C MET A 68 -6.06 6.76 5.12
N ALA A 69 -5.86 5.71 4.30
CA ALA A 69 -5.37 4.40 4.72
C ALA A 69 -3.88 4.31 4.36
N PRO A 70 -2.97 4.48 5.32
CA PRO A 70 -1.52 4.47 5.09
C PRO A 70 -0.91 3.09 5.31
N THR A 71 0.16 2.75 4.57
CA THR A 71 1.10 1.69 4.94
C THR A 71 2.50 2.24 5.09
N ALA A 72 3.33 1.63 5.94
CA ALA A 72 4.71 2.04 6.10
C ALA A 72 5.56 1.60 4.90
N GLY A 73 6.32 2.52 4.33
CA GLY A 73 7.37 2.24 3.36
C GLY A 73 8.70 1.94 4.03
N ASN A 74 9.74 1.68 3.24
CA ASN A 74 11.07 1.41 3.80
C ASN A 74 11.73 2.66 4.37
N HIS A 75 11.30 3.84 3.99
CA HIS A 75 11.80 5.08 4.57
C HIS A 75 11.23 5.34 5.97
N GLU A 76 10.03 4.88 6.28
CA GLU A 76 9.46 4.88 7.64
C GLU A 76 9.95 3.70 8.50
N GLY A 77 10.10 2.51 7.90
CA GLY A 77 10.50 1.27 8.57
C GLY A 77 11.99 1.11 8.82
N ASN A 78 12.83 2.06 8.48
CA ASN A 78 14.28 1.94 8.53
C ASN A 78 14.86 2.41 9.87
N LEU A 79 14.71 1.60 10.94
CA LEU A 79 15.40 1.76 12.23
C LEU A 79 15.13 3.09 12.98
N ARG A 80 14.10 3.82 12.66
CA ARG A 80 13.79 5.11 13.26
C ARG A 80 12.54 5.07 14.13
N TRP A 81 12.58 4.27 15.17
CA TRP A 81 11.87 4.40 16.46
C TRP A 81 10.40 4.85 16.40
N GLY A 82 9.52 4.07 15.73
CA GLY A 82 8.09 4.28 15.88
C GLY A 82 7.52 5.56 15.27
N TRP A 83 8.23 6.24 14.38
CA TRP A 83 7.74 7.47 13.76
C TRP A 83 6.42 7.28 13.02
N PHE A 84 6.32 6.26 12.17
CA PHE A 84 5.08 5.95 11.46
C PHE A 84 3.90 5.76 12.41
N ASP A 85 4.15 5.05 13.49
CA ASP A 85 3.20 4.73 14.53
C ASP A 85 2.73 5.96 15.33
N ASN A 86 3.62 6.94 15.50
CA ASN A 86 3.30 8.22 16.13
C ASN A 86 2.55 9.17 15.18
N MET A 87 2.76 9.02 13.88
CA MET A 87 2.13 9.88 12.86
C MET A 87 0.72 9.43 12.50
N PHE A 88 0.43 8.15 12.63
CA PHE A 88 -0.87 7.57 12.28
C PHE A 88 -1.42 6.74 13.44
N ASN A 89 -2.58 7.14 13.96
CA ASN A 89 -3.27 6.39 15.01
C ASN A 89 -4.03 5.20 14.42
N LEU A 90 -3.29 4.15 14.04
CA LEU A 90 -3.85 2.95 13.42
C LEU A 90 -4.22 1.89 14.46
N ASP A 91 -5.16 1.01 14.10
CA ASP A 91 -5.45 -0.19 14.88
C ASP A 91 -4.26 -1.15 14.83
N LYS A 92 -3.79 -1.56 16.00
CA LYS A 92 -2.65 -2.45 16.20
C LYS A 92 -3.05 -3.87 16.56
N SER A 93 -4.33 -4.15 16.58
CA SER A 93 -4.87 -5.44 17.05
C SER A 93 -4.49 -6.62 16.16
N ALA A 94 -4.34 -6.40 14.86
CA ALA A 94 -3.89 -7.42 13.91
C ALA A 94 -2.41 -7.75 14.08
N GLY A 95 -1.57 -6.73 14.15
CA GLY A 95 -0.15 -6.88 14.43
C GLY A 95 0.61 -5.56 14.29
N TRP A 96 1.62 -5.42 15.12
CA TRP A 96 2.38 -4.20 15.24
C TRP A 96 3.83 -4.45 15.61
N ASN A 97 4.70 -3.71 14.95
CA ASN A 97 6.11 -3.60 15.32
C ASN A 97 6.48 -2.12 15.32
N HIS A 98 6.89 -1.60 16.47
CA HIS A 98 7.20 -0.18 16.65
C HIS A 98 8.35 0.34 15.77
N ILE A 99 9.14 -0.55 15.17
CA ILE A 99 10.24 -0.20 14.27
C ILE A 99 9.79 -0.22 12.81
N THR A 100 8.99 -1.22 12.43
CA THR A 100 8.71 -1.51 11.02
C THR A 100 7.33 -1.06 10.56
N GLY A 101 6.39 -0.85 11.48
CA GLY A 101 5.04 -0.38 11.19
C GLY A 101 3.93 -1.34 11.62
N VAL A 102 2.76 -1.14 11.07
CA VAL A 102 1.50 -1.81 11.42
C VAL A 102 0.95 -2.52 10.20
N TYR A 103 0.28 -3.66 10.39
CA TYR A 103 -0.63 -4.25 9.41
C TYR A 103 -2.03 -4.36 10.00
N TYR A 104 -3.03 -4.13 9.17
CA TYR A 104 -4.44 -4.06 9.56
C TYR A 104 -5.35 -4.29 8.36
N SER A 105 -6.65 -4.42 8.60
CA SER A 105 -7.66 -4.45 7.54
C SER A 105 -8.85 -3.56 7.87
N PHE A 106 -9.62 -3.25 6.85
CA PHE A 106 -10.88 -2.55 6.99
C PHE A 106 -11.83 -2.88 5.83
N ASP A 107 -13.12 -2.71 6.09
CA ASP A 107 -14.17 -2.87 5.09
C ASP A 107 -14.67 -1.51 4.60
N TYR A 108 -14.93 -1.43 3.31
CA TYR A 108 -15.67 -0.32 2.74
C TYR A 108 -16.64 -0.80 1.67
N SER A 109 -17.96 -0.62 1.90
CA SER A 109 -19.02 -1.07 1.01
C SER A 109 -18.94 -2.58 0.73
N ASN A 110 -18.58 -2.98 -0.48
CA ASN A 110 -18.42 -4.36 -0.92
C ASN A 110 -16.94 -4.78 -1.10
N ALA A 111 -16.03 -4.05 -0.49
CA ALA A 111 -14.59 -4.36 -0.53
C ALA A 111 -14.03 -4.60 0.87
N HIS A 112 -13.15 -5.61 0.97
CA HIS A 112 -12.29 -5.88 2.11
C HIS A 112 -10.85 -5.55 1.73
N ILE A 113 -10.20 -4.70 2.51
CA ILE A 113 -8.88 -4.17 2.22
C ILE A 113 -7.91 -4.55 3.33
N ALA A 114 -6.90 -5.37 3.02
CA ALA A 114 -5.78 -5.63 3.92
C ALA A 114 -4.59 -4.73 3.59
N VAL A 115 -4.06 -4.09 4.62
CA VAL A 115 -2.86 -3.24 4.55
C VAL A 115 -1.70 -3.99 5.17
N LEU A 116 -0.66 -4.28 4.39
CA LEU A 116 0.48 -5.09 4.81
C LEU A 116 1.70 -4.23 5.16
N ASN A 117 2.39 -4.65 6.20
CA ASN A 117 3.70 -4.12 6.57
C ASN A 117 4.82 -4.93 5.91
N THR A 118 5.34 -4.48 4.78
CA THR A 118 6.39 -5.18 4.03
C THR A 118 7.82 -4.87 4.51
N ASN A 119 7.97 -4.26 5.69
CA ASN A 119 9.26 -4.09 6.38
C ASN A 119 9.46 -5.11 7.52
N ASP A 120 8.39 -5.85 7.86
CA ASP A 120 8.40 -6.84 8.93
C ASP A 120 9.14 -8.11 8.49
N MET A 121 10.21 -8.47 9.24
CA MET A 121 11.06 -9.63 8.97
C MET A 121 11.60 -9.71 7.53
N TYR A 122 11.69 -8.61 6.89
CA TYR A 122 12.20 -8.40 5.53
C TYR A 122 12.00 -9.60 4.58
N PRO A 123 10.97 -9.54 3.70
CA PRO A 123 10.02 -8.44 3.60
C PRO A 123 8.69 -8.64 4.35
N ILE A 124 8.37 -9.85 4.82
CA ILE A 124 7.11 -10.16 5.50
C ILE A 124 7.26 -11.38 6.41
N SER A 125 6.72 -11.31 7.62
CA SER A 125 6.75 -12.40 8.60
C SER A 125 5.72 -13.50 8.31
N GLU A 126 5.96 -14.71 8.82
CA GLU A 126 4.98 -15.80 8.77
C GLU A 126 3.73 -15.48 9.60
N GLU A 127 3.89 -14.75 10.69
CA GLU A 127 2.77 -14.31 11.52
C GLU A 127 1.80 -13.43 10.71
N GLN A 128 2.34 -12.45 9.97
CA GLN A 128 1.54 -11.58 9.11
C GLN A 128 0.88 -12.35 7.95
N ILE A 129 1.58 -13.32 7.35
CA ILE A 129 1.00 -14.18 6.31
C ILE A 129 -0.18 -14.98 6.86
N ASN A 130 -0.02 -15.59 8.04
CA ASN A 130 -1.09 -16.36 8.68
C ASN A 130 -2.29 -15.46 9.03
N TRP A 131 -2.03 -14.25 9.53
CA TRP A 131 -3.07 -13.26 9.76
C TRP A 131 -3.81 -12.92 8.46
N LEU A 132 -3.09 -12.59 7.38
CA LEU A 132 -3.69 -12.25 6.08
C LEU A 132 -4.61 -13.36 5.56
N GLN A 133 -4.17 -14.63 5.67
CA GLN A 133 -4.99 -15.77 5.25
C GLN A 133 -6.27 -15.90 6.06
N ASN A 134 -6.19 -15.74 7.39
CA ASN A 134 -7.35 -15.81 8.25
C ASN A 134 -8.32 -14.63 8.02
N ASP A 135 -7.79 -13.44 7.90
CA ASP A 135 -8.53 -12.20 7.68
C ASP A 135 -9.31 -12.24 6.35
N MET A 136 -8.63 -12.50 5.24
CA MET A 136 -9.23 -12.60 3.91
C MET A 136 -10.23 -13.76 3.78
N ASN A 137 -9.99 -14.91 4.45
CA ASN A 137 -10.92 -16.03 4.43
C ASN A 137 -12.17 -15.78 5.30
N SER A 138 -12.11 -14.89 6.26
CA SER A 138 -13.26 -14.52 7.09
C SER A 138 -14.18 -13.50 6.43
N SER A 139 -13.78 -12.90 5.31
CA SER A 139 -14.54 -11.89 4.59
C SER A 139 -15.29 -12.46 3.40
N ASP A 140 -16.59 -12.15 3.31
CA ASP A 140 -17.46 -12.44 2.16
C ASP A 140 -17.52 -11.25 1.17
N ALA A 141 -16.63 -10.28 1.29
CA ALA A 141 -16.60 -9.11 0.41
C ALA A 141 -16.40 -9.51 -1.06
N GLN A 142 -17.11 -8.82 -1.95
CA GLN A 142 -17.01 -9.04 -3.40
C GLN A 142 -15.60 -8.73 -3.93
N TRP A 143 -14.97 -7.68 -3.41
CA TRP A 143 -13.64 -7.24 -3.79
C TRP A 143 -12.65 -7.44 -2.64
N LYS A 144 -11.56 -8.15 -2.91
CA LYS A 144 -10.45 -8.35 -1.98
C LYS A 144 -9.23 -7.58 -2.48
N ILE A 145 -8.78 -6.61 -1.69
CA ILE A 145 -7.72 -5.67 -2.10
C ILE A 145 -6.57 -5.75 -1.09
N ILE A 146 -5.35 -5.75 -1.58
CA ILE A 146 -4.14 -5.60 -0.74
C ILE A 146 -3.48 -4.26 -1.05
N LEU A 147 -3.17 -3.51 0.02
CA LEU A 147 -2.30 -2.34 0.00
C LEU A 147 -0.98 -2.70 0.68
N MET A 148 0.15 -2.47 0.02
CA MET A 148 1.47 -2.75 0.57
C MET A 148 2.52 -1.82 -0.05
N HIS A 149 3.72 -1.74 0.54
CA HIS A 149 4.77 -0.88 -0.05
C HIS A 149 5.63 -1.64 -1.07
N ARG A 150 6.31 -2.73 -0.67
CA ARG A 150 7.18 -3.48 -1.58
C ARG A 150 6.38 -4.34 -2.55
N ALA A 151 6.79 -4.32 -3.82
CA ALA A 151 6.06 -4.97 -4.91
C ALA A 151 6.47 -6.43 -5.12
N CYS A 152 5.52 -7.26 -5.58
CA CYS A 152 5.83 -8.58 -6.13
C CYS A 152 6.39 -8.49 -7.56
N TYR A 153 6.01 -7.47 -8.31
CA TYR A 153 6.45 -7.23 -9.68
C TYR A 153 7.04 -5.83 -9.83
N SER A 154 8.07 -5.72 -10.66
CA SER A 154 8.72 -4.48 -11.01
C SER A 154 9.05 -4.47 -12.51
N ALA A 155 8.99 -3.30 -13.13
CA ALA A 155 9.46 -3.09 -14.51
C ALA A 155 10.75 -2.25 -14.57
N GLY A 156 11.31 -1.89 -13.42
CA GLY A 156 12.47 -1.02 -13.30
C GLY A 156 13.69 -1.68 -12.66
N LYS A 157 14.47 -0.84 -11.99
CA LYS A 157 15.72 -1.23 -11.32
C LYS A 157 15.55 -2.32 -10.24
N ASN A 158 14.35 -2.49 -9.72
CA ASN A 158 14.07 -3.42 -8.61
C ASN A 158 13.65 -4.82 -9.07
N ILE A 159 13.51 -5.09 -10.37
CA ILE A 159 12.99 -6.36 -10.93
C ILE A 159 13.70 -7.61 -10.40
N ASN A 160 15.00 -7.53 -10.16
CA ASN A 160 15.83 -8.63 -9.65
C ASN A 160 16.36 -8.40 -8.24
N LYS A 161 15.89 -7.38 -7.54
CA LYS A 161 16.29 -7.17 -6.14
C LYS A 161 15.78 -8.29 -5.24
N PRO A 162 16.56 -8.64 -4.20
CA PRO A 162 16.19 -9.73 -3.29
C PRO A 162 14.80 -9.57 -2.68
N ASP A 163 14.41 -8.37 -2.28
CA ASP A 163 13.09 -8.08 -1.71
C ASP A 163 11.96 -8.40 -2.69
N THR A 164 12.01 -7.91 -3.94
CA THR A 164 11.02 -8.21 -4.98
C THR A 164 10.92 -9.71 -5.25
N VAL A 165 12.09 -10.39 -5.35
CA VAL A 165 12.12 -11.84 -5.60
C VAL A 165 11.54 -12.63 -4.42
N ILE A 166 11.83 -12.22 -3.19
CA ILE A 166 11.31 -12.87 -1.97
C ILE A 166 9.82 -12.61 -1.83
N MET A 167 9.35 -11.38 -2.05
CA MET A 167 7.92 -11.04 -2.05
C MET A 167 7.15 -11.91 -3.04
N ARG A 168 7.64 -12.02 -4.27
CA ARG A 168 7.02 -12.87 -5.29
C ARG A 168 6.92 -14.32 -4.84
N LYS A 169 8.01 -14.89 -4.33
CA LYS A 169 8.04 -16.30 -3.90
C LYS A 169 7.15 -16.59 -2.69
N ARG A 170 7.05 -15.65 -1.75
CA ARG A 170 6.33 -15.88 -0.49
C ARG A 170 4.87 -15.47 -0.57
N LEU A 171 4.59 -14.32 -1.17
CA LEU A 171 3.26 -13.71 -1.12
C LEU A 171 2.39 -14.07 -2.32
N LEU A 172 2.97 -14.20 -3.53
CA LEU A 172 2.16 -14.46 -4.73
C LEU A 172 1.31 -15.74 -4.64
N PRO A 173 1.83 -16.90 -4.15
CA PRO A 173 0.98 -18.09 -3.98
C PRO A 173 -0.18 -17.88 -3.00
N ILE A 174 0.02 -17.02 -1.99
CA ILE A 174 -1.02 -16.66 -1.03
C ILE A 174 -2.08 -15.77 -1.69
N ILE A 175 -1.65 -14.74 -2.43
CA ILE A 175 -2.52 -13.86 -3.22
C ILE A 175 -3.43 -14.68 -4.15
N ASP A 176 -2.84 -15.64 -4.87
CA ASP A 176 -3.57 -16.51 -5.78
C ASP A 176 -4.56 -17.44 -5.05
N SER A 177 -4.18 -17.98 -3.90
CA SER A 177 -5.05 -18.87 -3.10
C SER A 177 -6.22 -18.17 -2.44
N LEU A 178 -6.09 -16.87 -2.18
CA LEU A 178 -7.11 -16.03 -1.53
C LEU A 178 -8.02 -15.32 -2.54
N ASP A 179 -7.80 -15.52 -3.85
CA ASP A 179 -8.48 -14.84 -4.94
C ASP A 179 -8.49 -13.30 -4.76
N ILE A 180 -7.30 -12.74 -4.48
CA ILE A 180 -7.14 -11.30 -4.36
C ILE A 180 -7.32 -10.62 -5.72
N ASP A 181 -8.21 -9.64 -5.79
CA ASP A 181 -8.56 -8.96 -7.04
C ASP A 181 -7.54 -7.89 -7.45
N VAL A 182 -7.02 -7.14 -6.46
CA VAL A 182 -6.14 -6.00 -6.72
C VAL A 182 -5.04 -5.93 -5.65
N VAL A 183 -3.81 -5.71 -6.10
CA VAL A 183 -2.69 -5.36 -5.24
C VAL A 183 -2.18 -3.99 -5.62
N ILE A 184 -2.14 -3.07 -4.66
CA ILE A 184 -1.64 -1.70 -4.80
C ILE A 184 -0.33 -1.60 -4.04
N ASN A 185 0.71 -1.12 -4.69
CA ASN A 185 2.02 -0.99 -4.07
C ASN A 185 2.81 0.23 -4.57
N GLY A 186 3.89 0.57 -3.89
CA GLY A 186 4.85 1.61 -4.19
C GLY A 186 6.25 1.07 -4.47
N HIS A 187 7.26 1.73 -3.90
CA HIS A 187 8.67 1.36 -3.87
C HIS A 187 9.46 1.56 -5.18
N ASP A 188 8.85 1.36 -6.33
CA ASP A 188 9.56 1.37 -7.62
C ASP A 188 9.69 2.75 -8.26
N HIS A 189 9.02 3.77 -7.71
CA HIS A 189 8.96 5.14 -8.25
C HIS A 189 8.56 5.17 -9.73
N MET A 190 7.59 4.33 -10.11
CA MET A 190 7.05 4.28 -11.45
C MET A 190 5.58 3.89 -11.45
N TYR A 191 4.86 4.27 -12.49
CA TYR A 191 3.55 3.73 -12.76
C TYR A 191 3.70 2.40 -13.50
N LEU A 192 3.25 1.32 -12.89
CA LEU A 192 3.17 0.00 -13.49
C LEU A 192 1.77 -0.58 -13.24
N ARG A 193 1.13 -1.04 -14.29
CA ARG A 193 -0.07 -1.86 -14.23
C ARG A 193 0.20 -3.16 -14.98
N THR A 194 0.07 -4.29 -14.28
CA THR A 194 0.18 -5.61 -14.92
C THR A 194 -1.07 -5.93 -15.74
N TYR A 195 -0.96 -6.87 -16.64
CA TYR A 195 -2.12 -7.65 -17.05
C TYR A 195 -2.66 -8.45 -15.87
N GLN A 196 -3.83 -9.07 -15.99
CA GLN A 196 -4.25 -10.05 -14.99
C GLN A 196 -3.24 -11.20 -14.93
N VAL A 197 -2.83 -11.54 -13.71
CA VAL A 197 -1.81 -12.56 -13.44
C VAL A 197 -2.40 -13.58 -12.47
N LYS A 198 -2.20 -14.85 -12.77
CA LYS A 198 -2.46 -15.98 -11.85
C LYS A 198 -1.38 -17.03 -12.05
N ASP A 199 -0.91 -17.67 -11.00
CA ASP A 199 0.20 -18.64 -11.02
C ASP A 199 1.47 -18.08 -11.71
N ASP A 200 1.80 -16.82 -11.43
CA ASP A 200 2.92 -16.06 -12.05
C ASP A 200 2.86 -16.01 -13.60
N LYS A 201 1.65 -16.09 -14.16
CA LYS A 201 1.42 -16.06 -15.62
C LYS A 201 0.32 -15.07 -16.00
N ILE A 202 0.54 -14.37 -17.11
CA ILE A 202 -0.48 -13.53 -17.71
C ILE A 202 -1.67 -14.41 -18.15
N GLN A 203 -2.88 -14.00 -17.78
CA GLN A 203 -4.08 -14.71 -18.09
C GLN A 203 -4.63 -14.32 -19.47
N PRO A 204 -5.21 -15.27 -20.23
CA PRO A 204 -5.84 -14.99 -21.53
C PRO A 204 -7.13 -14.17 -21.35
N THR A 205 -7.61 -13.58 -22.45
CA THR A 205 -8.82 -12.74 -22.45
C THR A 205 -10.06 -13.50 -21.98
N GLU A 206 -10.18 -14.77 -22.29
CA GLU A 206 -11.29 -15.65 -21.88
C GLU A 206 -11.36 -15.72 -20.34
N TYR A 207 -10.23 -15.89 -19.67
CA TYR A 207 -10.16 -15.87 -18.20
C TYR A 207 -10.67 -14.54 -17.63
N ILE A 208 -10.27 -13.43 -18.25
CA ILE A 208 -10.70 -12.09 -17.83
C ILE A 208 -12.21 -11.94 -17.92
N THR A 209 -12.80 -12.40 -19.05
CA THR A 209 -14.24 -12.30 -19.30
C THR A 209 -15.06 -13.17 -18.34
N GLU A 210 -14.61 -14.40 -18.08
CA GLU A 210 -15.31 -15.35 -17.21
C GLU A 210 -15.26 -14.97 -15.72
N ASN A 211 -14.21 -14.26 -15.31
CA ASN A 211 -13.97 -13.88 -13.90
C ASN A 211 -14.25 -12.40 -13.63
N TYR A 212 -14.94 -11.71 -14.53
CA TYR A 212 -15.28 -10.29 -14.32
C TYR A 212 -16.33 -10.13 -13.21
N LYS A 213 -16.05 -9.27 -12.23
CA LYS A 213 -16.88 -9.09 -11.03
C LYS A 213 -17.84 -7.88 -11.10
N GLY A 214 -17.83 -7.11 -12.16
CA GLY A 214 -18.73 -5.96 -12.33
C GLY A 214 -18.08 -4.74 -12.91
#